data_05a93bf93e7b4d6178794adfcf5a0fc1
#
_entry.id   05a93bf93e7b4d6178794adfcf5a0fc1
#
_cell.length_a   1.000
_cell.length_b   1.000
_cell.length_c   1.000
_cell.angle_alpha   90.00
_cell.angle_beta   90.00
_cell.angle_gamma   90.00
#
_symmetry.space_group_name_H-M   'P 1'
#
loop_
_entity.id
_entity.type
_entity.pdbx_description
1 polymer ?
#
loop_
_entity_poly.entity_id
_entity_poly.type
_entity_poly.pdbx_seq_one_letter_code
_entity_poly.pdbx_strand_id
1 'polypeptide(L)'
;SEDIWDFDKIKLSDAKKIEKDFEVGDEVAEEIKIEDFGRRAVILAKQTLIQRVKDLEKEVIISKYDELVGEIITGEIYQILSREVLLVDGEGNEISLPRNEQIYKDKYRKGDTLRGVVSSVEMFRGNPRITLSRTSPVFLEKLFENEVPEITDGLITIKKVVREPGERAKICVESYDDRIDPVGACVGMNGSRIHSIVRELQNENIDVINYTDNQELYISRALSPAKITSMNIDNEEKTVSVYLKPDQVSLAIGKGGQNIKLASRLLDLEIDVFRELDEGQEEDVDIEEFSDEIESWIIDELKRIGLDTAKAVLDLDKEDLIKRADLEESTIDEVISTLKKEFE
;
A
#
# COMPACT_ATOMS: atom_id res chain seq x y z
N SER A 1 -37.20 28.21 -46.78
CA SER A 1 -35.92 27.85 -47.35
C SER A 1 -34.81 28.46 -46.54
N GLU A 2 -34.26 27.66 -45.68
CA GLU A 2 -33.20 28.02 -44.77
C GLU A 2 -31.87 27.77 -45.45
N ASP A 3 -31.07 28.84 -45.60
CA ASP A 3 -29.68 28.77 -46.05
C ASP A 3 -28.82 28.17 -44.92
N ILE A 4 -28.79 26.85 -44.86
CA ILE A 4 -27.75 26.14 -44.12
C ILE A 4 -26.54 26.15 -45.01
N TRP A 5 -25.49 26.88 -44.58
CA TRP A 5 -24.15 26.85 -45.18
C TRP A 5 -23.51 25.49 -44.92
N ASP A 6 -23.82 24.53 -45.79
CA ASP A 6 -23.17 23.24 -45.81
C ASP A 6 -21.83 23.43 -46.59
N PHE A 7 -20.75 23.55 -45.89
CA PHE A 7 -19.42 23.83 -46.50
C PHE A 7 -18.92 22.72 -47.42
N ASP A 8 -19.57 21.54 -47.32
CA ASP A 8 -19.19 20.35 -48.11
C ASP A 8 -20.03 20.20 -49.38
N LYS A 9 -20.93 21.16 -49.71
CA LYS A 9 -21.82 21.06 -50.86
C LYS A 9 -21.81 22.36 -51.70
N ILE A 10 -21.57 22.20 -52.99
CA ILE A 10 -21.65 23.27 -53.99
C ILE A 10 -22.97 23.18 -54.76
N LYS A 11 -23.53 24.31 -55.15
CA LYS A 11 -24.73 24.33 -56.01
C LYS A 11 -24.39 23.83 -57.42
N LEU A 12 -25.24 23.01 -58.02
CA LEU A 12 -25.07 22.46 -59.34
C LEU A 12 -24.78 23.56 -60.40
N SER A 13 -25.37 24.76 -60.23
CA SER A 13 -25.12 25.91 -61.09
C SER A 13 -23.67 26.40 -61.05
N ASP A 14 -23.02 26.25 -59.91
CA ASP A 14 -21.63 26.68 -59.70
C ASP A 14 -20.66 25.55 -60.08
N ALA A 15 -21.00 24.31 -59.84
CA ALA A 15 -20.28 23.14 -60.31
C ALA A 15 -20.20 23.11 -61.84
N LYS A 16 -21.28 23.42 -62.55
CA LYS A 16 -21.34 23.50 -64.01
C LYS A 16 -20.54 24.65 -64.65
N LYS A 17 -20.05 25.61 -63.83
CA LYS A 17 -19.10 26.63 -64.32
C LYS A 17 -17.67 26.07 -64.34
N ILE A 18 -17.38 25.07 -63.54
CA ILE A 18 -16.08 24.40 -63.50
C ILE A 18 -16.03 23.36 -64.62
N GLU A 19 -17.03 22.47 -64.69
CA GLU A 19 -17.12 21.47 -65.74
C GLU A 19 -18.59 21.24 -66.10
N LYS A 20 -18.92 21.23 -67.38
CA LYS A 20 -20.34 21.22 -67.86
C LYS A 20 -21.08 19.90 -67.60
N ASP A 21 -20.33 18.83 -67.40
CA ASP A 21 -20.85 17.46 -67.29
C ASP A 21 -21.20 17.02 -65.87
N PHE A 22 -21.02 17.90 -64.84
CA PHE A 22 -21.40 17.57 -63.46
C PHE A 22 -22.90 17.39 -63.26
N GLU A 23 -23.26 16.30 -62.56
CA GLU A 23 -24.63 15.97 -62.17
C GLU A 23 -24.79 16.09 -60.64
N VAL A 24 -26.02 16.01 -60.13
CA VAL A 24 -26.31 16.05 -58.68
C VAL A 24 -25.82 14.76 -58.03
N GLY A 25 -24.86 14.86 -57.16
CA GLY A 25 -24.23 13.74 -56.44
C GLY A 25 -22.76 13.52 -56.85
N ASP A 26 -22.25 14.24 -57.84
CA ASP A 26 -20.84 14.17 -58.28
C ASP A 26 -19.96 14.93 -57.28
N GLU A 27 -18.73 14.41 -57.07
CA GLU A 27 -17.69 15.10 -56.31
C GLU A 27 -16.99 16.13 -57.19
N VAL A 28 -16.97 17.39 -56.73
CA VAL A 28 -16.30 18.49 -57.44
C VAL A 28 -15.00 18.80 -56.78
N ALA A 29 -13.87 18.63 -57.49
CA ALA A 29 -12.56 19.02 -57.07
C ALA A 29 -12.17 20.35 -57.72
N GLU A 30 -11.93 21.40 -56.92
CA GLU A 30 -11.42 22.68 -57.37
C GLU A 30 -9.95 22.82 -56.95
N GLU A 31 -9.06 23.10 -57.92
CA GLU A 31 -7.67 23.37 -57.62
C GLU A 31 -7.51 24.76 -57.01
N ILE A 32 -7.24 24.80 -55.71
CA ILE A 32 -7.02 26.06 -54.99
C ILE A 32 -5.52 26.38 -54.99
N LYS A 33 -5.14 27.50 -55.60
CA LYS A 33 -3.76 27.95 -55.60
C LYS A 33 -3.48 28.80 -54.35
N ILE A 34 -2.30 28.58 -53.74
CA ILE A 34 -1.88 29.32 -52.55
C ILE A 34 -1.85 30.84 -52.83
N GLU A 35 -1.63 31.26 -54.06
CA GLU A 35 -1.61 32.66 -54.54
C GLU A 35 -2.97 33.35 -54.40
N ASP A 36 -4.07 32.59 -54.43
CA ASP A 36 -5.43 33.10 -54.32
C ASP A 36 -5.83 33.46 -52.87
N PHE A 37 -5.04 33.00 -51.91
CA PHE A 37 -5.25 33.31 -50.51
C PHE A 37 -4.64 34.65 -50.11
N GLY A 38 -5.44 35.50 -49.51
CA GLY A 38 -4.91 36.72 -48.87
C GLY A 38 -3.95 36.35 -47.74
N ARG A 39 -2.95 37.20 -47.49
CA ARG A 39 -1.86 37.03 -46.51
C ARG A 39 -2.36 36.56 -45.15
N ARG A 40 -3.54 37.00 -44.68
CA ARG A 40 -4.19 36.61 -43.42
C ARG A 40 -4.62 35.15 -43.44
N ALA A 41 -5.20 34.66 -44.54
CA ALA A 41 -5.64 33.29 -44.72
C ALA A 41 -4.44 32.31 -44.70
N VAL A 42 -3.33 32.66 -45.34
CA VAL A 42 -2.10 31.85 -45.28
C VAL A 42 -1.54 31.76 -43.88
N ILE A 43 -1.54 32.87 -43.11
CA ILE A 43 -1.08 32.87 -41.71
C ILE A 43 -2.00 32.01 -40.86
N LEU A 44 -3.30 32.13 -41.02
CA LEU A 44 -4.30 31.32 -40.26
C LEU A 44 -4.14 29.84 -40.58
N ALA A 45 -4.03 29.46 -41.85
CA ALA A 45 -3.82 28.08 -42.27
C ALA A 45 -2.54 27.50 -41.66
N LYS A 46 -1.42 28.27 -41.70
CA LYS A 46 -0.16 27.87 -41.03
C LYS A 46 -0.37 27.65 -39.52
N GLN A 47 -1.04 28.56 -38.83
CA GLN A 47 -1.31 28.43 -37.39
C GLN A 47 -2.18 27.20 -37.08
N THR A 48 -3.24 26.97 -37.88
CA THR A 48 -4.12 25.82 -37.74
C THR A 48 -3.36 24.50 -37.97
N LEU A 49 -2.49 24.45 -39.02
CA LEU A 49 -1.69 23.27 -39.25
C LEU A 49 -0.71 22.99 -38.10
N ILE A 50 0.00 24.02 -37.62
CA ILE A 50 0.90 23.87 -36.46
C ILE A 50 0.12 23.38 -35.25
N GLN A 51 -1.05 23.94 -35.00
CA GLN A 51 -1.90 23.49 -33.86
C GLN A 51 -2.34 22.03 -34.04
N ARG A 52 -2.78 21.65 -35.23
CA ARG A 52 -3.23 20.28 -35.51
C ARG A 52 -2.10 19.25 -35.36
N VAL A 53 -0.90 19.60 -35.84
CA VAL A 53 0.29 18.75 -35.64
C VAL A 53 0.58 18.58 -34.16
N LYS A 54 0.56 19.67 -33.38
CA LYS A 54 0.76 19.60 -31.94
C LYS A 54 -0.32 18.75 -31.22
N ASP A 55 -1.56 18.82 -31.66
CA ASP A 55 -2.65 18.03 -31.09
C ASP A 55 -2.43 16.53 -31.39
N LEU A 56 -2.01 16.19 -32.61
CA LEU A 56 -1.64 14.83 -32.99
C LEU A 56 -0.42 14.32 -32.19
N GLU A 57 0.61 15.15 -32.01
CA GLU A 57 1.78 14.80 -31.20
C GLU A 57 1.32 14.45 -29.76
N LYS A 58 0.39 15.22 -29.16
CA LYS A 58 -0.16 14.96 -27.83
C LYS A 58 -0.96 13.66 -27.77
N GLU A 59 -1.77 13.39 -28.80
CA GLU A 59 -2.54 12.13 -28.91
C GLU A 59 -1.59 10.92 -28.97
N VAL A 60 -0.50 11.02 -29.73
CA VAL A 60 0.51 9.96 -29.83
C VAL A 60 1.21 9.73 -28.48
N ILE A 61 1.57 10.80 -27.75
CA ILE A 61 2.17 10.69 -26.43
C ILE A 61 1.21 9.99 -25.47
N ILE A 62 -0.08 10.40 -25.44
CA ILE A 62 -1.08 9.77 -24.57
C ILE A 62 -1.21 8.28 -24.90
N SER A 63 -1.42 7.92 -26.16
CA SER A 63 -1.54 6.53 -26.57
C SER A 63 -0.33 5.69 -26.16
N LYS A 64 0.87 6.20 -26.36
CA LYS A 64 2.12 5.53 -25.99
C LYS A 64 2.20 5.25 -24.48
N TYR A 65 1.93 6.26 -23.66
CA TYR A 65 2.04 6.11 -22.21
C TYR A 65 0.84 5.41 -21.58
N ASP A 66 -0.32 5.41 -22.23
CA ASP A 66 -1.49 4.62 -21.81
C ASP A 66 -1.20 3.11 -21.87
N GLU A 67 -0.47 2.68 -22.90
CA GLU A 67 0.03 1.29 -23.00
C GLU A 67 1.08 0.95 -21.92
N LEU A 68 1.73 1.96 -21.33
CA LEU A 68 2.73 1.80 -20.28
C LEU A 68 2.14 1.95 -18.86
N VAL A 69 0.84 2.15 -18.71
CA VAL A 69 0.20 2.21 -17.39
C VAL A 69 0.41 0.87 -16.68
N GLY A 70 0.95 0.95 -15.47
CA GLY A 70 1.35 -0.22 -14.69
C GLY A 70 2.79 -0.71 -14.96
N GLU A 71 3.51 -0.15 -15.93
CA GLU A 71 4.91 -0.51 -16.21
C GLU A 71 5.88 0.48 -15.57
N ILE A 72 7.10 0.00 -15.28
CA ILE A 72 8.18 0.86 -14.74
C ILE A 72 8.82 1.65 -15.87
N ILE A 73 8.85 2.96 -15.69
CA ILE A 73 9.63 3.85 -16.52
C ILE A 73 10.71 4.57 -15.71
N THR A 74 11.69 5.09 -16.43
CA THR A 74 12.83 5.80 -15.86
C THR A 74 12.85 7.21 -16.41
N GLY A 75 13.05 8.21 -15.55
CA GLY A 75 13.21 9.60 -15.96
C GLY A 75 14.32 10.30 -15.18
N GLU A 76 14.89 11.34 -15.76
CA GLU A 76 15.87 12.22 -15.11
C GLU A 76 15.13 13.40 -14.46
N ILE A 77 15.43 13.69 -13.21
CA ILE A 77 14.84 14.81 -12.47
C ILE A 77 15.40 16.13 -13.02
N TYR A 78 14.55 16.94 -13.64
CA TYR A 78 14.98 18.25 -14.13
C TYR A 78 14.50 19.42 -13.27
N GLN A 79 13.39 19.24 -12.52
CA GLN A 79 12.86 20.27 -11.63
C GLN A 79 12.16 19.67 -10.40
N ILE A 80 12.37 20.30 -9.25
CA ILE A 80 11.74 19.92 -8.00
C ILE A 80 10.86 21.08 -7.54
N LEU A 81 9.56 20.85 -7.49
CA LEU A 81 8.55 21.81 -7.03
C LEU A 81 8.04 21.43 -5.65
N SER A 82 7.31 22.32 -4.98
CA SER A 82 6.75 22.06 -3.65
C SER A 82 5.71 20.96 -3.62
N ARG A 83 5.01 20.72 -4.72
CA ARG A 83 3.90 19.75 -4.83
C ARG A 83 4.20 18.53 -5.66
N GLU A 84 5.22 18.60 -6.52
CA GLU A 84 5.58 17.52 -7.45
C GLU A 84 7.05 17.60 -7.83
N VAL A 85 7.59 16.48 -8.27
CA VAL A 85 8.90 16.39 -8.91
C VAL A 85 8.66 16.15 -10.39
N LEU A 86 9.30 16.94 -11.24
CA LEU A 86 9.20 16.82 -12.68
C LEU A 86 10.41 16.09 -13.23
N LEU A 87 10.16 15.06 -14.03
CA LEU A 87 11.15 14.24 -14.69
C LEU A 87 11.01 14.38 -16.20
N VAL A 88 12.08 14.04 -16.90
CA VAL A 88 12.09 13.93 -18.36
C VAL A 88 12.59 12.54 -18.74
N ASP A 89 11.88 11.89 -19.64
CA ASP A 89 12.33 10.61 -20.21
C ASP A 89 13.43 10.81 -21.28
N GLY A 90 13.92 9.71 -21.87
CA GLY A 90 14.93 9.73 -22.92
C GLY A 90 14.50 10.41 -24.22
N GLU A 91 13.19 10.68 -24.40
CA GLU A 91 12.62 11.32 -25.59
C GLU A 91 12.26 12.80 -25.35
N GLY A 92 12.40 13.28 -24.11
CA GLY A 92 12.09 14.66 -23.74
C GLY A 92 10.65 14.89 -23.29
N ASN A 93 9.89 13.82 -23.02
CA ASN A 93 8.52 13.92 -22.49
C ASN A 93 8.56 14.21 -21.00
N GLU A 94 7.70 15.14 -20.57
CA GLU A 94 7.58 15.51 -19.17
C GLU A 94 6.72 14.50 -18.38
N ILE A 95 7.24 14.07 -17.24
CA ILE A 95 6.59 13.13 -16.33
C ILE A 95 6.50 13.80 -14.96
N SER A 96 5.31 13.74 -14.36
CA SER A 96 5.03 14.30 -13.03
C SER A 96 5.04 13.21 -11.98
N LEU A 97 5.74 13.44 -10.87
CA LEU A 97 5.67 12.64 -9.64
C LEU A 97 5.08 13.51 -8.53
N PRO A 98 3.75 13.48 -8.32
CA PRO A 98 3.07 14.25 -7.29
C PRO A 98 3.52 13.84 -5.89
N ARG A 99 3.38 14.73 -4.91
CA ARG A 99 3.84 14.50 -3.54
C ARG A 99 3.20 13.30 -2.85
N ASN A 100 1.93 13.02 -3.13
CA ASN A 100 1.22 11.85 -2.61
C ASN A 100 1.72 10.51 -3.21
N GLU A 101 2.41 10.58 -4.35
CA GLU A 101 2.99 9.42 -5.03
C GLU A 101 4.50 9.25 -4.73
N GLN A 102 5.04 10.09 -3.85
CA GLN A 102 6.44 10.04 -3.43
C GLN A 102 6.61 9.23 -2.14
N ILE A 103 7.65 8.42 -2.07
CA ILE A 103 8.08 7.81 -0.82
C ILE A 103 8.69 8.93 0.04
N TYR A 104 8.22 9.10 1.28
CA TYR A 104 8.65 10.22 2.13
C TYR A 104 10.15 10.20 2.50
N LYS A 105 10.80 9.04 2.37
CA LYS A 105 12.26 8.87 2.59
C LYS A 105 13.09 9.21 1.36
N ASP A 106 12.49 9.34 0.18
CA ASP A 106 13.21 9.67 -1.05
C ASP A 106 13.84 11.06 -0.96
N LYS A 107 15.07 11.14 -1.44
CA LYS A 107 15.79 12.40 -1.56
C LYS A 107 16.01 12.69 -3.03
N TYR A 108 15.37 13.74 -3.51
CA TYR A 108 15.43 14.12 -4.91
C TYR A 108 16.49 15.20 -5.15
N ARG A 109 17.29 15.02 -6.19
CA ARG A 109 18.25 16.02 -6.68
C ARG A 109 18.10 16.17 -8.18
N LYS A 110 18.28 17.39 -8.67
CA LYS A 110 18.29 17.65 -10.12
C LYS A 110 19.44 16.88 -10.77
N GLY A 111 19.14 16.17 -11.88
CA GLY A 111 20.08 15.31 -12.60
C GLY A 111 20.11 13.85 -12.13
N ASP A 112 19.44 13.52 -11.01
CA ASP A 112 19.32 12.13 -10.59
C ASP A 112 18.30 11.39 -11.47
N THR A 113 18.58 10.11 -11.72
CA THR A 113 17.67 9.21 -12.41
C THR A 113 16.74 8.57 -11.41
N LEU A 114 15.45 8.55 -11.69
CA LEU A 114 14.42 7.98 -10.83
C LEU A 114 13.57 6.99 -11.62
N ARG A 115 13.22 5.87 -10.97
CA ARG A 115 12.29 4.86 -11.48
C ARG A 115 10.95 4.95 -10.74
N GLY A 116 9.88 4.65 -11.43
CA GLY A 116 8.54 4.52 -10.84
C GLY A 116 7.59 3.87 -11.84
N VAL A 117 6.41 3.52 -11.39
CA VAL A 117 5.37 2.96 -12.25
C VAL A 117 4.50 4.09 -12.81
N VAL A 118 4.09 3.98 -14.06
CA VAL A 118 3.09 4.88 -14.64
C VAL A 118 1.76 4.60 -13.98
N SER A 119 1.24 5.56 -13.24
CA SER A 119 -0.02 5.45 -12.50
C SER A 119 -1.22 5.86 -13.35
N SER A 120 -1.09 6.94 -14.09
CA SER A 120 -2.15 7.44 -14.98
C SER A 120 -1.59 8.34 -16.07
N VAL A 121 -2.34 8.41 -17.16
CA VAL A 121 -2.07 9.32 -18.28
C VAL A 121 -3.37 10.06 -18.58
N GLU A 122 -3.33 11.37 -18.56
CA GLU A 122 -4.52 12.19 -18.76
C GLU A 122 -4.22 13.50 -19.52
N MET A 123 -5.26 14.08 -20.12
CA MET A 123 -5.17 15.43 -20.69
C MET A 123 -5.40 16.46 -19.57
N PHE A 124 -4.38 17.18 -19.17
CA PHE A 124 -4.49 18.24 -18.18
C PHE A 124 -4.19 19.61 -18.79
N ARG A 125 -5.19 20.50 -18.76
CA ARG A 125 -5.10 21.87 -19.35
C ARG A 125 -4.61 21.88 -20.80
N GLY A 126 -5.01 20.88 -21.60
CA GLY A 126 -4.65 20.79 -23.01
C GLY A 126 -3.24 20.24 -23.28
N ASN A 127 -2.57 19.67 -22.26
CA ASN A 127 -1.30 18.97 -22.42
C ASN A 127 -1.37 17.56 -21.82
N PRO A 128 -0.66 16.57 -22.37
CA PRO A 128 -0.51 15.26 -21.76
C PRO A 128 0.14 15.40 -20.37
N ARG A 129 -0.44 14.75 -19.39
CA ARG A 129 0.14 14.61 -18.06
C ARG A 129 0.33 13.15 -17.76
N ILE A 130 1.57 12.73 -17.64
CA ILE A 130 1.98 11.38 -17.29
C ILE A 130 2.29 11.42 -15.80
N THR A 131 1.55 10.65 -15.00
CA THR A 131 1.74 10.57 -13.55
C THR A 131 2.52 9.32 -13.19
N LEU A 132 3.64 9.51 -12.51
CA LEU A 132 4.46 8.45 -11.96
C LEU A 132 4.08 8.19 -10.51
N SER A 133 4.12 6.93 -10.07
CA SER A 133 3.96 6.54 -8.67
C SER A 133 5.13 5.69 -8.19
N ARG A 134 5.57 5.97 -6.95
CA ARG A 134 6.50 5.14 -6.20
C ARG A 134 5.85 4.52 -4.95
N THR A 135 4.61 4.95 -4.66
CA THR A 135 3.82 4.45 -3.52
C THR A 135 2.90 3.29 -3.89
N SER A 136 2.57 3.13 -5.17
CA SER A 136 1.70 2.07 -5.66
C SER A 136 2.22 0.67 -5.31
N PRO A 137 1.35 -0.29 -4.91
CA PRO A 137 1.71 -1.70 -4.80
C PRO A 137 2.25 -2.28 -6.11
N VAL A 138 1.72 -1.85 -7.25
CA VAL A 138 2.15 -2.27 -8.59
C VAL A 138 3.64 -1.99 -8.82
N PHE A 139 4.16 -0.89 -8.24
CA PHE A 139 5.59 -0.60 -8.34
C PHE A 139 6.44 -1.70 -7.71
N LEU A 140 6.03 -2.20 -6.53
CA LEU A 140 6.72 -3.32 -5.88
C LEU A 140 6.59 -4.62 -6.67
N GLU A 141 5.40 -4.91 -7.23
CA GLU A 141 5.18 -6.09 -8.10
C GLU A 141 6.14 -6.07 -9.28
N LYS A 142 6.21 -4.95 -9.99
CA LYS A 142 7.10 -4.79 -11.17
C LYS A 142 8.59 -4.82 -10.80
N LEU A 143 8.97 -4.37 -9.61
CA LEU A 143 10.34 -4.53 -9.13
C LEU A 143 10.68 -6.02 -8.92
N PHE A 144 9.75 -6.82 -8.37
CA PHE A 144 9.93 -8.27 -8.25
C PHE A 144 9.97 -8.96 -9.62
N GLU A 145 9.10 -8.61 -10.55
CA GLU A 145 9.13 -9.14 -11.91
C GLU A 145 10.49 -8.90 -12.58
N ASN A 146 11.08 -7.72 -12.39
CA ASN A 146 12.39 -7.40 -12.97
C ASN A 146 13.58 -8.12 -12.31
N GLU A 147 13.50 -8.40 -11.00
CA GLU A 147 14.61 -9.00 -10.24
C GLU A 147 14.51 -10.53 -10.15
N VAL A 148 13.31 -11.10 -10.36
CA VAL A 148 13.02 -12.53 -10.17
C VAL A 148 12.58 -13.15 -11.49
N PRO A 149 13.49 -13.77 -12.25
CA PRO A 149 13.17 -14.38 -13.56
C PRO A 149 12.04 -15.41 -13.48
N GLU A 150 11.94 -16.14 -12.38
CA GLU A 150 10.90 -17.16 -12.17
C GLU A 150 9.47 -16.55 -12.14
N ILE A 151 9.33 -15.27 -11.81
CA ILE A 151 8.05 -14.53 -11.93
C ILE A 151 7.78 -14.18 -13.39
N THR A 152 8.79 -13.67 -14.09
CA THR A 152 8.68 -13.32 -15.52
C THR A 152 8.39 -14.55 -16.38
N ASP A 153 8.96 -15.70 -16.02
CA ASP A 153 8.72 -16.98 -16.69
C ASP A 153 7.37 -17.62 -16.32
N GLY A 154 6.59 -17.02 -15.40
CA GLY A 154 5.30 -17.52 -14.95
C GLY A 154 5.34 -18.74 -14.04
N LEU A 155 6.51 -19.10 -13.51
CA LEU A 155 6.69 -20.21 -12.56
C LEU A 155 6.25 -19.81 -11.14
N ILE A 156 6.37 -18.54 -10.82
CA ILE A 156 5.91 -17.93 -9.56
C ILE A 156 4.92 -16.82 -9.89
N THR A 157 3.82 -16.79 -9.17
CA THR A 157 2.78 -15.76 -9.30
C THR A 157 2.72 -14.92 -8.04
N ILE A 158 2.65 -13.60 -8.19
CA ILE A 158 2.34 -12.69 -7.11
C ILE A 158 0.83 -12.66 -6.94
N LYS A 159 0.32 -13.09 -5.79
CA LYS A 159 -1.12 -13.12 -5.49
C LYS A 159 -1.64 -11.79 -4.98
N LYS A 160 -0.90 -11.16 -4.07
CA LYS A 160 -1.31 -9.89 -3.47
C LYS A 160 -0.11 -9.17 -2.89
N VAL A 161 -0.13 -7.86 -3.01
CA VAL A 161 0.84 -6.96 -2.40
C VAL A 161 0.11 -5.93 -1.55
N VAL A 162 0.55 -5.76 -0.33
CA VAL A 162 0.10 -4.70 0.59
C VAL A 162 1.30 -3.94 1.11
N ARG A 163 1.17 -2.61 1.23
CA ARG A 163 2.32 -1.75 1.40
C ARG A 163 1.99 -0.53 2.24
N GLU A 164 2.91 -0.14 3.12
CA GLU A 164 3.06 1.19 3.70
C GLU A 164 4.35 1.77 3.13
N PRO A 165 4.28 2.65 2.13
CA PRO A 165 5.43 3.06 1.34
C PRO A 165 6.57 3.66 2.17
N GLY A 166 7.77 3.13 1.98
CA GLY A 166 8.96 3.55 2.72
C GLY A 166 9.12 2.93 4.11
N GLU A 167 8.13 2.19 4.62
CA GLU A 167 8.18 1.54 5.92
C GLU A 167 8.23 0.03 5.80
N ARG A 168 7.13 -0.58 5.39
CA ARG A 168 7.02 -2.04 5.31
C ARG A 168 6.03 -2.47 4.23
N ALA A 169 6.30 -3.61 3.60
CA ALA A 169 5.41 -4.27 2.66
C ALA A 169 5.30 -5.77 2.97
N LYS A 170 4.19 -6.36 2.57
CA LYS A 170 4.01 -7.82 2.53
C LYS A 170 3.61 -8.21 1.11
N ILE A 171 4.32 -9.18 0.56
CA ILE A 171 4.05 -9.75 -0.75
C ILE A 171 3.74 -11.24 -0.60
N CYS A 172 2.62 -11.63 -1.15
CA CYS A 172 2.17 -13.03 -1.17
C CYS A 172 2.47 -13.64 -2.53
N VAL A 173 3.24 -14.72 -2.54
CA VAL A 173 3.70 -15.41 -3.74
C VAL A 173 3.31 -16.88 -3.71
N GLU A 174 3.06 -17.47 -4.88
CA GLU A 174 2.75 -18.86 -5.06
C GLU A 174 3.56 -19.45 -6.21
N SER A 175 4.00 -20.70 -6.06
CA SER A 175 4.55 -21.47 -7.17
C SER A 175 3.61 -22.61 -7.54
N TYR A 176 3.45 -22.85 -8.85
CA TYR A 176 2.71 -23.99 -9.38
C TYR A 176 3.58 -25.26 -9.50
N ASP A 177 4.89 -25.13 -9.30
CA ASP A 177 5.83 -26.26 -9.27
C ASP A 177 6.32 -26.49 -7.84
N ASP A 178 5.97 -27.64 -7.26
CA ASP A 178 6.33 -28.01 -5.89
C ASP A 178 7.86 -28.09 -5.65
N ARG A 179 8.65 -28.13 -6.72
CA ARG A 179 10.13 -28.15 -6.65
C ARG A 179 10.73 -26.76 -6.48
N ILE A 180 9.93 -25.70 -6.67
CA ILE A 180 10.37 -24.32 -6.59
C ILE A 180 9.89 -23.74 -5.27
N ASP A 181 10.81 -23.31 -4.42
CA ASP A 181 10.50 -22.48 -3.24
C ASP A 181 10.28 -21.03 -3.69
N PRO A 182 9.01 -20.53 -3.70
CA PRO A 182 8.72 -19.19 -4.20
C PRO A 182 9.32 -18.10 -3.30
N VAL A 183 9.44 -18.34 -2.00
CA VAL A 183 10.04 -17.39 -1.06
C VAL A 183 11.54 -17.32 -1.26
N GLY A 184 12.20 -18.48 -1.34
CA GLY A 184 13.65 -18.56 -1.59
C GLY A 184 14.05 -17.92 -2.91
N ALA A 185 13.25 -18.12 -3.97
CA ALA A 185 13.48 -17.51 -5.29
C ALA A 185 13.37 -15.98 -5.25
N CYS A 186 12.35 -15.45 -4.57
CA CYS A 186 12.16 -14.00 -4.42
C CYS A 186 13.24 -13.34 -3.54
N VAL A 187 13.69 -14.03 -2.50
CA VAL A 187 14.76 -13.53 -1.61
C VAL A 187 16.12 -13.60 -2.31
N GLY A 188 16.36 -14.67 -3.05
CA GLY A 188 17.64 -14.93 -3.74
C GLY A 188 18.76 -15.38 -2.80
N MET A 189 19.88 -15.80 -3.36
CA MET A 189 21.04 -16.22 -2.57
C MET A 189 21.54 -15.08 -1.66
N ASN A 190 21.61 -15.36 -0.36
CA ASN A 190 22.00 -14.38 0.66
C ASN A 190 21.19 -13.07 0.61
N GLY A 191 19.96 -13.13 0.13
CA GLY A 191 19.09 -11.96 0.02
C GLY A 191 19.42 -11.02 -1.14
N SER A 192 20.22 -11.44 -2.12
CA SER A 192 20.72 -10.57 -3.18
C SER A 192 19.62 -9.87 -3.97
N ARG A 193 18.55 -10.60 -4.33
CA ARG A 193 17.43 -10.06 -5.11
C ARG A 193 16.58 -9.08 -4.28
N ILE A 194 16.16 -9.52 -3.11
CA ILE A 194 15.31 -8.66 -2.25
C ILE A 194 16.06 -7.41 -1.76
N HIS A 195 17.38 -7.48 -1.53
CA HIS A 195 18.17 -6.32 -1.14
C HIS A 195 18.25 -5.25 -2.24
N SER A 196 18.24 -5.66 -3.52
CA SER A 196 18.17 -4.72 -4.66
C SER A 196 16.87 -3.92 -4.59
N ILE A 197 15.73 -4.60 -4.40
CA ILE A 197 14.41 -3.98 -4.28
C ILE A 197 14.32 -3.09 -3.03
N VAL A 198 14.75 -3.58 -1.87
CA VAL A 198 14.77 -2.83 -0.60
C VAL A 198 15.57 -1.53 -0.74
N ARG A 199 16.71 -1.56 -1.43
CA ARG A 199 17.53 -0.38 -1.70
C ARG A 199 16.81 0.62 -2.57
N GLU A 200 16.14 0.18 -3.63
CA GLU A 200 15.33 1.04 -4.51
C GLU A 200 14.22 1.74 -3.72
N LEU A 201 13.61 1.07 -2.75
CA LEU A 201 12.50 1.57 -1.93
C LEU A 201 12.95 2.25 -0.62
N GLN A 202 14.20 2.74 -0.56
CA GLN A 202 14.73 3.49 0.59
C GLN A 202 14.65 2.72 1.92
N ASN A 203 15.07 1.45 1.90
CA ASN A 203 15.07 0.52 3.03
C ASN A 203 13.66 0.21 3.57
N GLU A 204 12.67 0.07 2.69
CA GLU A 204 11.38 -0.51 3.02
C GLU A 204 11.54 -1.99 3.35
N ASN A 205 11.04 -2.43 4.52
CA ASN A 205 11.10 -3.83 4.92
C ASN A 205 10.08 -4.64 4.12
N ILE A 206 10.51 -5.73 3.47
CA ILE A 206 9.64 -6.54 2.64
C ILE A 206 9.55 -7.95 3.21
N ASP A 207 8.34 -8.34 3.60
CA ASP A 207 8.04 -9.72 4.02
C ASP A 207 7.49 -10.50 2.82
N VAL A 208 8.19 -11.55 2.42
CA VAL A 208 7.74 -12.46 1.36
C VAL A 208 7.02 -13.64 2.00
N ILE A 209 5.78 -13.87 1.60
CA ILE A 209 4.87 -14.85 2.22
C ILE A 209 4.48 -15.88 1.15
N ASN A 210 4.69 -17.16 1.43
CA ASN A 210 4.21 -18.23 0.58
C ASN A 210 2.71 -18.41 0.78
N TYR A 211 1.95 -18.28 -0.30
CA TYR A 211 0.49 -18.49 -0.33
C TYR A 211 0.14 -19.94 0.05
N THR A 212 -1.02 -20.13 0.62
CA THR A 212 -1.61 -21.45 0.88
C THR A 212 -3.12 -21.31 1.02
N ASP A 213 -3.87 -22.33 0.57
CA ASP A 213 -5.32 -22.41 0.74
C ASP A 213 -5.72 -22.72 2.18
N ASN A 214 -4.78 -23.24 3.00
CA ASN A 214 -5.01 -23.42 4.43
C ASN A 214 -5.00 -22.07 5.13
N GLN A 215 -6.18 -21.62 5.55
CA GLN A 215 -6.40 -20.29 6.12
C GLN A 215 -5.60 -20.06 7.41
N GLU A 216 -5.54 -21.04 8.31
CA GLU A 216 -4.76 -20.96 9.55
C GLU A 216 -3.28 -20.78 9.29
N LEU A 217 -2.74 -21.57 8.35
CA LEU A 217 -1.33 -21.47 7.96
C LEU A 217 -1.04 -20.14 7.26
N TYR A 218 -1.97 -19.64 6.46
CA TYR A 218 -1.82 -18.35 5.78
C TYR A 218 -1.82 -17.19 6.78
N ILE A 219 -2.72 -17.19 7.77
CA ILE A 219 -2.74 -16.21 8.87
C ILE A 219 -1.44 -16.26 9.67
N SER A 220 -0.98 -17.45 10.02
CA SER A 220 0.28 -17.63 10.75
C SER A 220 1.49 -17.07 9.99
N ARG A 221 1.56 -17.32 8.68
CA ARG A 221 2.62 -16.76 7.82
C ARG A 221 2.51 -15.24 7.68
N ALA A 222 1.28 -14.71 7.57
CA ALA A 222 1.04 -13.28 7.43
C ALA A 222 1.43 -12.48 8.68
N LEU A 223 1.30 -13.07 9.88
CA LEU A 223 1.69 -12.45 11.15
C LEU A 223 3.16 -12.71 11.55
N SER A 224 3.91 -13.46 10.73
CA SER A 224 5.35 -13.66 10.99
C SER A 224 6.05 -12.30 11.27
N PRO A 225 7.03 -12.25 12.21
CA PRO A 225 7.69 -13.38 12.91
C PRO A 225 6.99 -13.88 14.18
N ALA A 226 5.81 -13.36 14.53
CA ALA A 226 5.07 -13.81 15.71
C ALA A 226 4.61 -15.28 15.56
N LYS A 227 4.68 -16.02 16.68
CA LYS A 227 4.21 -17.39 16.76
C LYS A 227 2.85 -17.42 17.42
N ILE A 228 1.84 -17.84 16.66
CA ILE A 228 0.47 -17.98 17.15
C ILE A 228 0.35 -19.31 17.90
N THR A 229 -0.30 -19.30 19.07
CA THR A 229 -0.57 -20.52 19.84
C THR A 229 -1.88 -21.15 19.41
N SER A 230 -2.94 -20.36 19.33
CA SER A 230 -4.25 -20.78 18.85
C SER A 230 -4.95 -19.62 18.12
N MET A 231 -5.95 -19.95 17.31
CA MET A 231 -6.76 -18.94 16.61
C MET A 231 -8.20 -19.41 16.46
N ASN A 232 -9.09 -18.45 16.41
CA ASN A 232 -10.51 -18.66 16.11
C ASN A 232 -10.88 -17.77 14.92
N ILE A 233 -11.38 -18.37 13.84
CA ILE A 233 -11.69 -17.69 12.59
C ILE A 233 -13.19 -17.63 12.43
N ASP A 234 -13.74 -16.42 12.32
CA ASP A 234 -15.13 -16.17 11.96
C ASP A 234 -15.19 -15.68 10.50
N ASN A 235 -15.62 -16.58 9.62
CA ASN A 235 -15.74 -16.28 8.20
C ASN A 235 -16.98 -15.43 7.87
N GLU A 236 -17.99 -15.39 8.74
CA GLU A 236 -19.21 -14.59 8.52
C GLU A 236 -18.93 -13.12 8.79
N GLU A 237 -18.27 -12.83 9.91
CA GLU A 237 -17.87 -11.47 10.31
C GLU A 237 -16.53 -11.03 9.69
N LYS A 238 -15.81 -11.94 9.04
CA LYS A 238 -14.44 -11.73 8.50
C LYS A 238 -13.45 -11.26 9.56
N THR A 239 -13.55 -11.86 10.74
CA THR A 239 -12.67 -11.58 11.86
C THR A 239 -11.85 -12.81 12.24
N VAL A 240 -10.69 -12.60 12.80
CA VAL A 240 -9.87 -13.68 13.38
C VAL A 240 -9.30 -13.23 14.72
N SER A 241 -9.60 -14.02 15.75
CA SER A 241 -9.02 -13.87 17.07
C SER A 241 -7.78 -14.75 17.19
N VAL A 242 -6.61 -14.13 17.38
CA VAL A 242 -5.35 -14.85 17.52
C VAL A 242 -4.85 -14.76 18.96
N TYR A 243 -4.49 -15.90 19.52
CA TYR A 243 -3.98 -16.02 20.89
C TYR A 243 -2.47 -16.28 20.85
N LEU A 244 -1.72 -15.44 21.55
CA LEU A 244 -0.26 -15.47 21.55
C LEU A 244 0.28 -15.36 22.97
N LYS A 245 1.47 -15.94 23.16
CA LYS A 245 2.22 -15.71 24.39
C LYS A 245 2.57 -14.23 24.56
N PRO A 246 2.70 -13.73 25.78
CA PRO A 246 2.92 -12.30 26.06
C PRO A 246 4.12 -11.71 25.32
N ASP A 247 5.22 -12.47 25.13
CA ASP A 247 6.41 -12.08 24.40
C ASP A 247 6.18 -11.95 22.88
N GLN A 248 5.17 -12.65 22.33
CA GLN A 248 4.86 -12.66 20.89
C GLN A 248 3.88 -11.56 20.48
N VAL A 249 3.10 -11.00 21.41
CA VAL A 249 2.09 -9.96 21.11
C VAL A 249 2.71 -8.73 20.46
N SER A 250 3.84 -8.25 20.99
CA SER A 250 4.55 -7.09 20.43
C SER A 250 5.06 -7.35 19.01
N LEU A 251 5.43 -8.59 18.69
CA LEU A 251 5.88 -9.00 17.36
C LEU A 251 4.71 -9.07 16.37
N ALA A 252 3.56 -9.58 16.82
CA ALA A 252 2.34 -9.64 16.01
C ALA A 252 1.84 -8.24 15.62
N ILE A 253 1.77 -7.33 16.59
CA ILE A 253 1.37 -5.94 16.39
C ILE A 253 2.41 -5.21 15.52
N GLY A 254 3.68 -5.35 15.87
CA GLY A 254 4.80 -4.67 15.23
C GLY A 254 4.88 -3.19 15.58
N LYS A 255 5.93 -2.53 15.11
CA LYS A 255 6.16 -1.10 15.35
C LYS A 255 5.00 -0.27 14.79
N GLY A 256 4.31 0.50 15.64
CA GLY A 256 3.19 1.34 15.23
C GLY A 256 1.99 0.56 14.65
N GLY A 257 1.83 -0.72 15.00
CA GLY A 257 0.76 -1.56 14.48
C GLY A 257 0.92 -1.97 13.01
N GLN A 258 2.07 -1.75 12.40
CA GLN A 258 2.26 -1.96 10.96
C GLN A 258 2.14 -3.44 10.57
N ASN A 259 2.64 -4.37 11.40
CA ASN A 259 2.61 -5.79 11.05
C ASN A 259 1.19 -6.33 10.99
N ILE A 260 0.39 -6.06 12.05
CA ILE A 260 -1.01 -6.50 12.09
C ILE A 260 -1.87 -5.82 11.02
N LYS A 261 -1.69 -4.51 10.81
CA LYS A 261 -2.44 -3.74 9.80
C LYS A 261 -2.17 -4.25 8.37
N LEU A 262 -0.91 -4.57 8.05
CA LEU A 262 -0.56 -5.15 6.76
C LEU A 262 -1.07 -6.58 6.63
N ALA A 263 -0.99 -7.39 7.69
CA ALA A 263 -1.55 -8.74 7.70
C ALA A 263 -3.07 -8.73 7.49
N SER A 264 -3.79 -7.85 8.18
CA SER A 264 -5.24 -7.66 8.00
C SER A 264 -5.61 -7.30 6.56
N ARG A 265 -4.90 -6.34 5.96
CA ARG A 265 -5.11 -5.97 4.55
C ARG A 265 -4.70 -7.07 3.56
N LEU A 266 -3.70 -7.89 3.89
CA LEU A 266 -3.28 -9.00 3.04
C LEU A 266 -4.32 -10.11 3.01
N LEU A 267 -4.89 -10.42 4.17
CA LEU A 267 -5.84 -11.50 4.39
C LEU A 267 -7.30 -11.09 4.09
N ASP A 268 -7.60 -9.79 3.99
CA ASP A 268 -8.94 -9.21 3.97
C ASP A 268 -9.79 -9.63 5.18
N LEU A 269 -9.13 -9.75 6.35
CA LEU A 269 -9.73 -10.09 7.65
C LEU A 269 -9.36 -9.03 8.69
N GLU A 270 -10.25 -8.78 9.64
CA GLU A 270 -9.93 -8.04 10.86
C GLU A 270 -9.24 -8.99 11.86
N ILE A 271 -8.11 -8.56 12.41
CA ILE A 271 -7.29 -9.41 13.28
C ILE A 271 -7.30 -8.84 14.70
N ASP A 272 -7.86 -9.59 15.63
CA ASP A 272 -7.82 -9.30 17.04
C ASP A 272 -6.75 -10.13 17.73
N VAL A 273 -5.92 -9.46 18.53
CA VAL A 273 -4.79 -10.08 19.21
C VAL A 273 -5.07 -10.18 20.70
N PHE A 274 -5.08 -11.40 21.21
CA PHE A 274 -5.28 -11.72 22.61
C PHE A 274 -4.01 -12.33 23.21
N ARG A 275 -3.77 -12.03 24.48
CA ARG A 275 -2.72 -12.71 25.24
C ARG A 275 -3.25 -14.07 25.68
N GLU A 276 -2.48 -15.11 25.45
CA GLU A 276 -2.71 -16.39 26.08
C GLU A 276 -2.27 -16.26 27.54
N LEU A 277 -3.22 -16.43 28.43
CA LEU A 277 -2.91 -16.59 29.85
C LEU A 277 -2.31 -18.01 29.99
N ASP A 278 -1.09 -18.13 30.49
CA ASP A 278 -0.54 -19.44 30.86
C ASP A 278 -1.56 -20.14 31.77
N GLU A 279 -1.95 -21.39 31.45
CA GLU A 279 -2.82 -22.24 32.26
C GLU A 279 -2.18 -22.58 33.66
N GLY A 280 -1.76 -21.60 34.37
CA GLY A 280 -1.06 -21.68 35.63
C GLY A 280 -0.83 -20.32 36.27
N GLN A 281 -1.14 -19.25 35.55
CA GLN A 281 -1.33 -17.95 36.16
C GLN A 281 -2.82 -17.73 36.34
N GLU A 282 -3.32 -18.17 37.51
CA GLU A 282 -4.56 -17.65 38.03
C GLU A 282 -4.58 -16.15 37.86
N GLU A 283 -5.68 -15.58 37.35
CA GLU A 283 -5.85 -14.14 37.18
C GLU A 283 -5.45 -13.47 38.48
N ASP A 284 -4.43 -12.62 38.43
CA ASP A 284 -4.00 -11.86 39.59
C ASP A 284 -5.04 -10.76 39.80
N VAL A 285 -5.85 -10.91 40.80
CA VAL A 285 -7.01 -10.06 41.11
C VAL A 285 -6.50 -8.84 41.86
N ASP A 286 -6.92 -7.65 41.48
CA ASP A 286 -6.59 -6.41 42.19
C ASP A 286 -7.23 -6.50 43.60
N ILE A 287 -6.44 -6.16 44.63
CA ILE A 287 -6.91 -6.25 46.01
C ILE A 287 -8.11 -5.33 46.29
N GLU A 288 -8.37 -4.32 45.45
CA GLU A 288 -9.56 -3.47 45.53
C GLU A 288 -10.88 -4.24 45.28
N GLU A 289 -10.84 -5.30 44.48
CA GLU A 289 -12.03 -6.11 44.21
C GLU A 289 -12.56 -6.84 45.47
N PHE A 290 -11.70 -6.99 46.49
CA PHE A 290 -12.09 -7.57 47.80
C PHE A 290 -12.58 -6.50 48.78
N SER A 291 -12.93 -5.30 48.36
CA SER A 291 -13.42 -4.22 49.22
C SER A 291 -14.74 -4.53 49.95
N ASP A 292 -15.48 -5.53 49.48
CA ASP A 292 -16.71 -6.02 50.15
C ASP A 292 -16.40 -7.02 51.27
N GLU A 293 -15.21 -7.68 51.26
CA GLU A 293 -14.82 -8.72 52.21
C GLU A 293 -13.66 -8.27 53.12
N ILE A 294 -12.84 -7.35 52.69
CA ILE A 294 -11.69 -6.81 53.43
C ILE A 294 -11.93 -5.31 53.71
N GLU A 295 -11.72 -4.89 54.95
CA GLU A 295 -11.91 -3.49 55.32
C GLU A 295 -10.97 -2.55 54.52
N SER A 296 -11.50 -1.43 54.02
CA SER A 296 -10.81 -0.51 53.11
C SER A 296 -9.46 -0.02 53.66
N TRP A 297 -9.33 0.19 54.96
CA TRP A 297 -8.08 0.65 55.57
C TRP A 297 -6.98 -0.42 55.51
N ILE A 298 -7.33 -1.71 55.48
CA ILE A 298 -6.37 -2.82 55.30
C ILE A 298 -5.88 -2.83 53.87
N ILE A 299 -6.77 -2.63 52.90
CA ILE A 299 -6.45 -2.53 51.47
C ILE A 299 -5.49 -1.35 51.23
N ASP A 300 -5.82 -0.20 51.84
CA ASP A 300 -4.95 1.00 51.72
C ASP A 300 -3.55 0.76 52.32
N GLU A 301 -3.44 0.04 53.41
CA GLU A 301 -2.19 -0.28 54.05
C GLU A 301 -1.35 -1.29 53.24
N LEU A 302 -2.01 -2.32 52.64
CA LEU A 302 -1.36 -3.27 51.75
C LEU A 302 -0.85 -2.56 50.46
N LYS A 303 -1.64 -1.67 49.87
CA LYS A 303 -1.21 -0.85 48.73
C LYS A 303 -0.07 0.08 49.08
N ARG A 304 -0.06 0.65 50.25
CA ARG A 304 1.05 1.53 50.70
C ARG A 304 2.39 0.81 50.75
N ILE A 305 2.42 -0.49 50.99
CA ILE A 305 3.64 -1.30 50.99
C ILE A 305 3.93 -1.94 49.61
N GLY A 306 3.11 -1.63 48.58
CA GLY A 306 3.33 -2.07 47.18
C GLY A 306 2.72 -3.42 46.86
N LEU A 307 1.69 -3.85 47.62
CA LEU A 307 0.93 -5.09 47.41
C LEU A 307 -0.44 -4.74 46.81
N ASP A 308 -0.45 -4.50 45.50
CA ASP A 308 -1.65 -4.07 44.79
C ASP A 308 -2.57 -5.24 44.36
N THR A 309 -2.08 -6.48 44.43
CA THR A 309 -2.78 -7.67 43.95
C THR A 309 -2.85 -8.77 44.99
N ALA A 310 -3.89 -9.59 44.90
CA ALA A 310 -4.13 -10.69 45.82
C ALA A 310 -2.97 -11.71 45.83
N LYS A 311 -2.40 -12.00 44.66
CA LYS A 311 -1.27 -12.91 44.54
C LYS A 311 0.00 -12.36 45.16
N ALA A 312 0.27 -11.04 44.99
CA ALA A 312 1.41 -10.39 45.62
C ALA A 312 1.34 -10.48 47.18
N VAL A 313 0.14 -10.48 47.75
CA VAL A 313 -0.07 -10.68 49.19
C VAL A 313 0.14 -12.13 49.57
N LEU A 314 -0.35 -13.11 48.78
CA LEU A 314 -0.23 -14.55 49.08
C LEU A 314 1.19 -15.10 48.86
N ASP A 315 2.00 -14.47 48.01
CA ASP A 315 3.40 -14.86 47.74
C ASP A 315 4.37 -14.42 48.86
N LEU A 316 3.94 -13.52 49.77
CA LEU A 316 4.74 -13.08 50.90
C LEU A 316 4.53 -13.96 52.14
N ASP A 317 5.63 -14.27 52.80
CA ASP A 317 5.51 -15.00 54.08
C ASP A 317 4.78 -14.17 55.14
N LYS A 318 3.93 -14.84 55.90
CA LYS A 318 3.10 -14.21 56.94
C LYS A 318 3.91 -13.32 57.88
N GLU A 319 5.13 -13.75 58.28
CA GLU A 319 6.02 -12.97 59.17
C GLU A 319 6.49 -11.66 58.53
N ASP A 320 6.68 -11.66 57.18
CA ASP A 320 7.10 -10.47 56.45
C ASP A 320 5.91 -9.51 56.23
N LEU A 321 4.70 -10.02 56.03
CA LEU A 321 3.47 -9.22 55.99
C LEU A 321 3.24 -8.47 57.31
N ILE A 322 3.33 -9.18 58.48
CA ILE A 322 3.18 -8.57 59.80
C ILE A 322 4.18 -7.42 60.00
N LYS A 323 5.44 -7.61 59.59
CA LYS A 323 6.49 -6.61 59.77
C LYS A 323 6.36 -5.39 58.83
N ARG A 324 5.82 -5.57 57.62
CA ARG A 324 5.75 -4.53 56.62
C ARG A 324 4.44 -3.73 56.68
N ALA A 325 3.30 -4.40 56.95
CA ALA A 325 1.99 -3.80 56.97
C ALA A 325 1.55 -3.22 58.31
N ASP A 326 2.34 -3.41 59.39
CA ASP A 326 2.02 -3.00 60.75
C ASP A 326 0.61 -3.42 61.19
N LEU A 327 0.18 -4.61 60.71
CA LEU A 327 -1.12 -5.23 60.98
C LEU A 327 -1.02 -6.32 62.05
N GLU A 328 -2.09 -6.52 62.82
CA GLU A 328 -2.16 -7.61 63.80
C GLU A 328 -2.20 -8.98 63.08
N GLU A 329 -1.63 -10.00 63.75
CA GLU A 329 -1.54 -11.35 63.18
C GLU A 329 -2.92 -11.96 62.86
N SER A 330 -3.95 -11.67 63.67
CA SER A 330 -5.33 -12.09 63.42
C SER A 330 -5.92 -11.48 62.13
N THR A 331 -5.63 -10.23 61.86
CA THR A 331 -6.09 -9.52 60.68
C THR A 331 -5.44 -10.08 59.39
N ILE A 332 -4.13 -10.40 59.44
CA ILE A 332 -3.42 -11.01 58.33
C ILE A 332 -3.95 -12.43 58.04
N ASP A 333 -4.26 -13.21 59.07
CA ASP A 333 -4.88 -14.54 58.90
C ASP A 333 -6.25 -14.45 58.21
N GLU A 334 -7.03 -13.42 58.54
CA GLU A 334 -8.32 -13.16 57.92
C GLU A 334 -8.19 -12.77 56.47
N VAL A 335 -7.28 -11.87 56.17
CA VAL A 335 -6.94 -11.45 54.77
C VAL A 335 -6.46 -12.64 53.93
N ILE A 336 -5.49 -13.40 54.42
CA ILE A 336 -4.95 -14.57 53.69
C ILE A 336 -6.06 -15.63 53.49
N SER A 337 -6.94 -15.83 54.47
CA SER A 337 -8.05 -16.76 54.34
C SER A 337 -9.09 -16.30 53.31
N THR A 338 -9.35 -15.00 53.24
CA THR A 338 -10.29 -14.42 52.26
C THR A 338 -9.73 -14.51 50.88
N LEU A 339 -8.47 -14.11 50.66
CA LEU A 339 -7.83 -14.17 49.38
C LEU A 339 -7.66 -15.61 48.85
N LYS A 340 -7.35 -16.58 49.70
CA LYS A 340 -7.24 -18.01 49.31
C LYS A 340 -8.54 -18.62 48.80
N LYS A 341 -9.69 -18.16 49.25
CA LYS A 341 -10.99 -18.69 48.82
C LYS A 341 -11.30 -18.37 47.34
N GLU A 342 -10.71 -17.31 46.81
CA GLU A 342 -10.90 -16.93 45.40
C GLU A 342 -10.05 -17.81 44.47
N PHE A 343 -8.94 -18.38 44.98
CA PHE A 343 -8.03 -19.24 44.23
C PHE A 343 -8.19 -20.74 44.48
N GLU A 344 -9.18 -21.16 45.31
CA GLU A 344 -9.61 -22.57 45.49
C GLU A 344 -10.83 -22.90 44.58
#